data_f45436e2b3c0477996179e37307ab4d6
#
_entry.id   f45436e2b3c0477996179e37307ab4d6
#
_cell.length_a   1.000
_cell.length_b   1.000
_cell.length_c   1.000
_cell.angle_alpha   90.00
_cell.angle_beta   90.00
_cell.angle_gamma   90.00
#
_symmetry.space_group_name_H-M   'P 1'
#
loop_
_entity.id
_entity.type
_entity.pdbx_description
1 polymer ?
#
loop_
_entity_poly.entity_id
_entity_poly.type
_entity_poly.pdbx_seq_one_letter_code
_entity_poly.pdbx_strand_id
1 'polypeptide(L)'
;MFGYSFANNRTSGLVLDCGAIHTTAIPIHDGYVLQKAVAQSPLGGEFITSKCRQLLEEQLNIDIVPYYQVKSKETVKTNEPAKFVRREYNDLTESYKRFMMRDTLLDFATHVLQVSDTTYNER
;
A
#
# COMPACT_ATOMS: atom_id res chain seq x y z
N MET A 1 6.13 19.73 -8.46
CA MET A 1 6.63 19.82 -7.07
C MET A 1 6.52 21.22 -6.48
N PHE A 2 6.80 22.29 -7.23
CA PHE A 2 6.62 23.68 -6.78
C PHE A 2 5.17 24.08 -6.44
N GLY A 3 4.19 23.36 -6.98
CA GLY A 3 2.77 23.68 -6.78
C GLY A 3 2.26 23.59 -5.34
N TYR A 4 2.84 22.74 -4.48
CA TYR A 4 2.32 22.53 -3.13
C TYR A 4 2.57 23.70 -2.17
N SER A 5 3.73 24.36 -2.23
CA SER A 5 3.98 25.52 -1.36
C SER A 5 3.22 26.76 -1.84
N PHE A 6 3.11 26.97 -3.14
CA PHE A 6 2.34 28.08 -3.71
C PHE A 6 0.83 27.92 -3.47
N ALA A 7 0.30 26.71 -3.55
CA ALA A 7 -1.11 26.43 -3.26
C ALA A 7 -1.50 26.78 -1.82
N ASN A 8 -0.55 26.77 -0.88
CA ASN A 8 -0.73 27.16 0.51
C ASN A 8 -0.28 28.59 0.84
N ASN A 9 0.00 29.42 -0.16
CA ASN A 9 0.48 30.80 0.00
C ASN A 9 1.75 30.90 0.87
N ARG A 10 2.64 29.90 0.81
CA ARG A 10 3.89 29.88 1.56
C ARG A 10 5.07 29.83 0.61
N THR A 11 6.06 30.68 0.86
CA THR A 11 7.33 30.68 0.13
C THR A 11 8.37 29.75 0.73
N SER A 12 8.21 29.40 2.01
CA SER A 12 9.13 28.51 2.74
C SER A 12 8.37 27.46 3.52
N GLY A 13 8.91 26.22 3.59
CA GLY A 13 8.30 25.12 4.30
C GLY A 13 8.94 23.76 3.99
N LEU A 14 8.40 22.71 4.58
CA LEU A 14 8.78 21.33 4.32
C LEU A 14 7.59 20.63 3.64
N VAL A 15 7.84 20.10 2.45
CA VAL A 15 6.88 19.22 1.75
C VAL A 15 7.23 17.78 2.05
N LEU A 16 6.27 17.02 2.57
CA LEU A 16 6.37 15.59 2.75
C LEU A 16 5.49 14.92 1.69
N ASP A 17 6.13 14.17 0.79
CA ASP A 17 5.46 13.45 -0.29
C ASP A 17 5.54 11.94 -0.01
N CYS A 18 4.41 11.34 0.35
CA CYS A 18 4.28 9.92 0.63
C CYS A 18 3.78 9.20 -0.62
N GLY A 19 4.70 8.72 -1.43
CA GLY A 19 4.41 8.03 -2.69
C GLY A 19 4.19 6.52 -2.54
N ALA A 20 3.99 5.86 -3.68
CA ALA A 20 3.84 4.40 -3.71
C ALA A 20 5.14 3.66 -3.35
N ILE A 21 6.28 4.13 -3.86
CA ILE A 21 7.57 3.43 -3.73
C ILE A 21 8.43 4.03 -2.61
N HIS A 22 8.35 5.35 -2.39
CA HIS A 22 9.16 6.04 -1.40
C HIS A 22 8.42 7.26 -0.84
N THR A 23 8.89 7.70 0.31
CA THR A 23 8.50 8.97 0.94
C THR A 23 9.66 9.95 0.84
N THR A 24 9.38 11.17 0.40
CA THR A 24 10.40 12.21 0.21
C THR A 24 10.06 13.45 1.01
N ALA A 25 11.02 13.95 1.78
CA ALA A 25 10.96 15.22 2.49
C ALA A 25 11.76 16.28 1.72
N ILE A 26 11.10 17.36 1.33
CA ILE A 26 11.62 18.39 0.43
C ILE A 26 11.54 19.73 1.12
N PRO A 27 12.65 20.27 1.63
CA PRO A 27 12.67 21.62 2.19
C PRO A 27 12.69 22.69 1.09
N ILE A 28 11.88 23.73 1.28
CA ILE A 28 11.74 24.88 0.38
C ILE A 28 12.03 26.14 1.18
N HIS A 29 12.86 27.03 0.63
CA HIS A 29 13.14 28.34 1.21
C HIS A 29 13.04 29.40 0.13
N ASP A 30 12.20 30.42 0.37
CA ASP A 30 11.91 31.52 -0.56
C ASP A 30 11.58 31.06 -1.99
N GLY A 31 10.80 29.97 -2.12
CA GLY A 31 10.40 29.39 -3.40
C GLY A 31 11.43 28.45 -4.02
N TYR A 32 12.61 28.28 -3.42
CA TYR A 32 13.68 27.42 -3.94
C TYR A 32 13.79 26.13 -3.14
N VAL A 33 13.90 25.00 -3.84
CA VAL A 33 14.18 23.70 -3.21
C VAL A 33 15.63 23.64 -2.76
N LEU A 34 15.85 23.34 -1.48
CA LEU A 34 17.17 23.06 -0.92
C LEU A 34 17.61 21.64 -1.28
N GLN A 35 18.08 21.43 -2.49
CA GLN A 35 18.34 20.11 -3.08
C GLN A 35 19.25 19.21 -2.26
N LYS A 36 20.27 19.79 -1.62
CA LYS A 36 21.23 19.05 -0.76
C LYS A 36 20.61 18.54 0.55
N ALA A 37 19.45 19.09 0.91
CA ALA A 37 18.73 18.73 2.13
C ALA A 37 17.46 17.89 1.85
N VAL A 38 17.24 17.48 0.60
CA VAL A 38 16.17 16.52 0.25
C VAL A 38 16.52 15.17 0.84
N ALA A 39 15.61 14.63 1.66
CA ALA A 39 15.74 13.30 2.24
C ALA A 39 14.70 12.36 1.64
N GLN A 40 15.09 11.12 1.38
CA GLN A 40 14.24 10.09 0.80
C GLN A 40 14.31 8.81 1.61
N SER A 41 13.16 8.19 1.82
CA SER A 41 13.02 6.90 2.52
C SER A 41 12.31 5.90 1.60
N PRO A 42 12.68 4.61 1.60
CA PRO A 42 11.98 3.57 0.85
C PRO A 42 10.62 3.19 1.45
N LEU A 43 10.20 3.85 2.52
CA LEU A 43 8.89 3.64 3.13
C LEU A 43 7.82 4.32 2.28
N GLY A 44 7.09 3.54 1.51
CA GLY A 44 5.98 3.97 0.67
C GLY A 44 4.81 3.00 0.74
N GLY A 45 3.78 3.22 -0.07
CA GLY A 45 2.59 2.37 -0.09
C GLY A 45 2.89 0.91 -0.44
N GLU A 46 3.86 0.65 -1.30
CA GLU A 46 4.28 -0.73 -1.65
C GLU A 46 4.96 -1.44 -0.48
N PHE A 47 5.71 -0.72 0.34
CA PHE A 47 6.28 -1.29 1.56
C PHE A 47 5.18 -1.73 2.52
N ILE A 48 4.16 -0.89 2.73
CA ILE A 48 3.01 -1.22 3.59
C ILE A 48 2.26 -2.44 3.05
N THR A 49 1.97 -2.46 1.75
CA THR A 49 1.31 -3.59 1.08
C THR A 49 2.11 -4.89 1.19
N SER A 50 3.43 -4.82 1.04
CA SER A 50 4.34 -5.96 1.21
C SER A 50 4.35 -6.49 2.65
N LYS A 51 4.37 -5.58 3.63
CA LYS A 51 4.28 -5.96 5.05
C LYS A 51 2.93 -6.55 5.41
N CYS A 52 1.85 -6.00 4.84
CA CYS A 52 0.50 -6.57 4.98
C CYS A 52 0.44 -8.01 4.45
N ARG A 53 1.01 -8.25 3.28
CA ARG A 53 1.12 -9.60 2.71
C ARG A 53 1.86 -10.54 3.65
N GLN A 54 3.02 -10.13 4.14
CA GLN A 54 3.85 -10.91 5.05
C GLN A 54 3.07 -11.30 6.31
N LEU A 55 2.35 -10.35 6.91
CA LEU A 55 1.53 -10.61 8.10
C LEU A 55 0.41 -11.62 7.82
N LEU A 56 -0.29 -11.49 6.70
CA LEU A 56 -1.38 -12.37 6.31
C LEU A 56 -0.88 -13.81 6.07
N GLU A 57 0.20 -13.97 5.31
CA GLU A 57 0.73 -15.27 4.93
C GLU A 57 1.46 -15.97 6.10
N GLU A 58 2.36 -15.25 6.80
CA GLU A 58 3.26 -15.84 7.80
C GLU A 58 2.64 -15.93 9.20
N GLN A 59 1.90 -14.92 9.64
CA GLN A 59 1.37 -14.88 11.01
C GLN A 59 -0.07 -15.39 11.09
N LEU A 60 -0.90 -15.07 10.12
CA LEU A 60 -2.30 -15.47 10.11
C LEU A 60 -2.57 -16.72 9.27
N ASN A 61 -1.56 -17.19 8.53
CA ASN A 61 -1.67 -18.35 7.62
C ASN A 61 -2.86 -18.24 6.65
N ILE A 62 -3.11 -17.01 6.17
CA ILE A 62 -4.18 -16.72 5.22
C ILE A 62 -3.61 -16.77 3.80
N ASP A 63 -4.16 -17.65 2.98
CA ASP A 63 -3.82 -17.76 1.55
C ASP A 63 -4.55 -16.65 0.77
N ILE A 64 -3.78 -15.77 0.16
CA ILE A 64 -4.31 -14.65 -0.60
C ILE A 64 -4.63 -15.10 -2.02
N VAL A 65 -5.91 -15.07 -2.36
CA VAL A 65 -6.42 -15.51 -3.66
C VAL A 65 -6.84 -14.31 -4.49
N PRO A 66 -6.09 -13.98 -5.57
CA PRO A 66 -6.46 -12.89 -6.47
C PRO A 66 -7.80 -13.11 -7.15
N TYR A 67 -8.53 -12.04 -7.44
CA TYR A 67 -9.90 -12.09 -7.98
C TYR A 67 -10.04 -12.93 -9.24
N TYR A 68 -9.06 -12.94 -10.13
CA TYR A 68 -9.12 -13.73 -11.35
C TYR A 68 -9.17 -15.24 -11.10
N GLN A 69 -8.65 -15.70 -9.96
CA GLN A 69 -8.68 -17.11 -9.57
C GLN A 69 -10.01 -17.54 -8.92
N VAL A 70 -10.90 -16.61 -8.66
CA VAL A 70 -12.20 -16.93 -8.07
C VAL A 70 -13.24 -17.14 -9.17
N LYS A 71 -13.74 -18.37 -9.31
CA LYS A 71 -14.81 -18.72 -10.27
C LYS A 71 -16.18 -18.36 -9.74
N SER A 72 -16.45 -18.74 -8.51
CA SER A 72 -17.69 -18.45 -7.80
C SER A 72 -17.42 -18.39 -6.30
N LYS A 73 -18.22 -17.61 -5.61
CA LYS A 73 -18.18 -17.48 -4.15
C LYS A 73 -19.57 -17.64 -3.57
N GLU A 74 -19.66 -18.21 -2.38
CA GLU A 74 -20.88 -18.36 -1.61
C GLU A 74 -20.92 -17.34 -0.47
N THR A 75 -22.10 -16.93 -0.08
CA THR A 75 -22.28 -16.10 1.10
C THR A 75 -22.09 -16.96 2.35
N VAL A 76 -21.19 -16.51 3.22
CA VAL A 76 -20.90 -17.15 4.52
C VAL A 76 -21.32 -16.21 5.65
N LYS A 77 -21.53 -16.77 6.85
CA LYS A 77 -21.81 -15.96 8.04
C LYS A 77 -20.51 -15.30 8.53
N THR A 78 -20.67 -14.25 9.34
CA THR A 78 -19.55 -13.58 9.99
C THR A 78 -18.73 -14.61 10.80
N ASN A 79 -17.41 -14.57 10.64
CA ASN A 79 -16.43 -15.47 11.24
C ASN A 79 -16.41 -16.91 10.67
N GLU A 80 -17.13 -17.21 9.60
CA GLU A 80 -16.95 -18.45 8.86
C GLU A 80 -15.87 -18.29 7.79
N PRO A 81 -15.08 -19.32 7.49
CA PRO A 81 -14.09 -19.26 6.42
C PRO A 81 -14.76 -19.06 5.07
N ALA A 82 -14.12 -18.30 4.19
CA ALA A 82 -14.63 -18.04 2.85
C ALA A 82 -14.80 -19.33 2.05
N LYS A 83 -15.97 -19.48 1.43
CA LYS A 83 -16.30 -20.58 0.53
C LYS A 83 -16.29 -20.10 -0.91
N PHE A 84 -15.36 -20.62 -1.69
CA PHE A 84 -15.23 -20.26 -3.10
C PHE A 84 -14.67 -21.41 -3.93
N VAL A 85 -14.92 -21.36 -5.23
CA VAL A 85 -14.36 -22.31 -6.20
C VAL A 85 -13.24 -21.60 -6.94
N ARG A 86 -12.05 -22.21 -6.96
CA ARG A 86 -10.91 -21.69 -7.73
C ARG A 86 -11.08 -21.97 -9.22
N ARG A 87 -10.56 -21.04 -10.01
CA ARG A 87 -10.38 -21.19 -11.45
C ARG A 87 -8.89 -21.27 -11.72
N GLU A 88 -8.49 -22.28 -12.45
CA GLU A 88 -7.11 -22.45 -12.88
C GLU A 88 -6.95 -21.94 -14.32
N TYR A 89 -5.83 -21.29 -14.58
CA TYR A 89 -5.41 -20.83 -15.88
C TYR A 89 -3.99 -21.30 -16.14
N ASN A 90 -3.79 -21.97 -17.27
CA ASN A 90 -2.48 -22.54 -17.63
C ASN A 90 -1.56 -21.57 -18.36
N ASP A 91 -2.12 -20.50 -18.97
CA ASP A 91 -1.40 -19.64 -19.92
C ASP A 91 -1.20 -18.20 -19.44
N LEU A 92 -1.24 -17.96 -18.13
CA LEU A 92 -1.02 -16.60 -17.59
C LEU A 92 0.46 -16.33 -17.37
N THR A 93 0.90 -15.15 -17.83
CA THR A 93 2.27 -14.68 -17.58
C THR A 93 2.50 -14.39 -16.09
N GLU A 94 3.74 -14.56 -15.62
CA GLU A 94 4.11 -14.26 -14.25
C GLU A 94 3.96 -12.77 -13.92
N SER A 95 4.12 -11.88 -14.91
CA SER A 95 3.89 -10.44 -14.73
C SER A 95 2.42 -10.14 -14.43
N TYR A 96 1.48 -10.80 -15.12
CA TYR A 96 0.05 -10.65 -14.86
C TYR A 96 -0.33 -11.19 -13.48
N LYS A 97 0.16 -12.36 -13.09
CA LYS A 97 -0.09 -12.93 -11.76
C LYS A 97 0.39 -12.00 -10.65
N ARG A 98 1.60 -11.43 -10.79
CA ARG A 98 2.14 -10.45 -9.83
C ARG A 98 1.31 -9.17 -9.77
N PHE A 99 0.89 -8.67 -10.93
CA PHE A 99 0.05 -7.48 -11.00
C PHE A 99 -1.27 -7.69 -10.26
N MET A 100 -1.97 -8.80 -10.53
CA MET A 100 -3.26 -9.10 -9.90
C MET A 100 -3.14 -9.38 -8.39
N MET A 101 -2.05 -10.00 -7.96
CA MET A 101 -1.76 -10.18 -6.53
C MET A 101 -1.56 -8.82 -5.84
N ARG A 102 -0.78 -7.93 -6.46
CA ARG A 102 -0.56 -6.57 -5.95
C ARG A 102 -1.87 -5.78 -5.88
N ASP A 103 -2.70 -5.86 -6.91
CA ASP A 103 -3.98 -5.18 -6.98
C ASP A 103 -4.93 -5.66 -5.86
N THR A 104 -5.02 -6.97 -5.66
CA THR A 104 -5.81 -7.58 -4.56
C THR A 104 -5.33 -7.12 -3.18
N LEU A 105 -4.01 -7.06 -2.97
CA LEU A 105 -3.42 -6.60 -1.72
C LEU A 105 -3.62 -5.11 -1.49
N LEU A 106 -3.52 -4.31 -2.55
CA LEU A 106 -3.75 -2.87 -2.47
C LEU A 106 -5.21 -2.57 -2.12
N ASP A 107 -6.16 -3.28 -2.73
CA ASP A 107 -7.57 -3.18 -2.41
C ASP A 107 -7.85 -3.55 -0.95
N PHE A 108 -7.28 -4.66 -0.48
CA PHE A 108 -7.37 -5.06 0.92
C PHE A 108 -6.77 -3.99 1.85
N ALA A 109 -5.55 -3.53 1.57
CA ALA A 109 -4.87 -2.52 2.39
C ALA A 109 -5.67 -1.22 2.48
N THR A 110 -6.27 -0.78 1.37
CA THR A 110 -7.06 0.46 1.31
C THR A 110 -8.34 0.38 2.15
N HIS A 111 -8.96 -0.80 2.24
CA HIS A 111 -10.24 -0.96 2.93
C HIS A 111 -10.11 -1.44 4.39
N VAL A 112 -9.03 -2.11 4.74
CA VAL A 112 -8.88 -2.78 6.05
C VAL A 112 -7.86 -2.11 6.94
N LEU A 113 -6.75 -1.58 6.38
CA LEU A 113 -5.72 -0.95 7.19
C LEU A 113 -6.15 0.42 7.67
N GLN A 114 -5.85 0.70 8.93
CA GLN A 114 -6.11 1.99 9.57
C GLN A 114 -4.85 2.48 10.27
N VAL A 115 -4.69 3.79 10.33
CA VAL A 115 -3.63 4.41 11.12
C VAL A 115 -4.05 4.33 12.58
N SER A 116 -3.15 3.85 13.45
CA SER A 116 -3.40 3.84 14.90
C SER A 116 -3.48 5.26 15.43
N ASP A 117 -4.47 5.52 16.27
CA ASP A 117 -4.62 6.76 17.04
C ASP A 117 -3.81 6.75 18.36
N THR A 118 -3.28 5.59 18.72
CA THR A 118 -2.46 5.40 19.91
C THR A 118 -1.00 5.09 19.56
N THR A 119 -0.10 5.40 20.48
CA THR A 119 1.33 5.08 20.31
C THR A 119 1.51 3.57 20.22
N TYR A 120 2.29 3.12 19.22
CA TYR A 120 2.64 1.72 19.08
C TYR A 120 3.37 1.21 20.33
N ASN A 121 2.84 0.17 20.95
CA ASN A 121 3.49 -0.55 22.04
C ASN A 121 3.91 -1.93 21.51
N GLU A 122 5.22 -2.17 21.44
CA GLU A 122 5.75 -3.52 21.27
C GLU A 122 5.41 -4.34 22.54
N ARG A 123 4.49 -5.28 22.40
CA ARG A 123 4.23 -6.32 23.42
C ARG A 123 4.75 -7.63 22.91
#